data_5c058161580918ca8202388f8c80151c
#
_entry.id   5c058161580918ca8202388f8c80151c
#
_cell.length_a   1.000
_cell.length_b   1.000
_cell.length_c   1.000
_cell.angle_alpha   90.00
_cell.angle_beta   90.00
_cell.angle_gamma   90.00
#
_symmetry.space_group_name_H-M   'P 1'
#
loop_
_entity.id
_entity.type
_entity.pdbx_description
1 polymer ?
#
loop_
_entity_poly.entity_id
_entity_poly.type
_entity_poly.pdbx_seq_one_letter_code
_entity_poly.pdbx_strand_id
1 'polypeptide(L)'
;YRKIVEPIFNRPNQTDYQKRITEIIETLVIPCMEADSFDAVNDFALPLQSRALALLLNLPEEESELWIKWGVHVLREGNGSSKGREMEDYCKTAFLKSSEWGDDNLFSILNHASFQGRLLTDDEKLGFANLAFAGGRDTVINTLCVVLAHFADNNQDFVRLSEEPELINCAGEEFIRFATPLTHIGRKCPIDSDVHGVQVKANQLISLSWASANFD
;
A
#
# COMPACT_ATOMS: atom_id res chain seq x y z
N TYR A 1 11.40 7.27 -13.75
CA TYR A 1 10.96 6.11 -12.94
C TYR A 1 9.43 6.02 -12.84
N ARG A 2 8.70 7.06 -12.36
CA ARG A 2 7.24 7.02 -12.12
C ARG A 2 6.43 6.47 -13.31
N LYS A 3 6.76 6.89 -14.55
CA LYS A 3 6.07 6.46 -15.76
C LYS A 3 6.14 4.94 -16.03
N ILE A 4 7.10 4.23 -15.44
CA ILE A 4 7.25 2.78 -15.60
C ILE A 4 6.12 2.04 -14.89
N VAL A 5 5.75 2.48 -13.69
CA VAL A 5 4.75 1.81 -12.84
C VAL A 5 3.37 2.50 -12.88
N GLU A 6 3.25 3.68 -13.47
CA GLU A 6 2.00 4.44 -13.56
C GLU A 6 0.83 3.62 -14.16
N PRO A 7 1.00 2.79 -15.21
CA PRO A 7 -0.08 1.96 -15.72
C PRO A 7 -0.64 0.98 -14.69
N ILE A 8 0.21 0.44 -13.80
CA ILE A 8 -0.19 -0.48 -12.74
C ILE A 8 -1.03 0.26 -11.70
N PHE A 9 -0.55 1.41 -11.22
CA PHE A 9 -1.23 2.18 -10.19
C PHE A 9 -2.49 2.92 -10.68
N ASN A 10 -2.73 2.95 -12.00
CA ASN A 10 -3.99 3.44 -12.58
C ASN A 10 -5.09 2.37 -12.69
N ARG A 11 -4.80 1.09 -12.43
CA ARG A 11 -5.78 -0.01 -12.48
C ARG A 11 -7.02 0.20 -11.59
N PRO A 12 -6.92 0.79 -10.39
CA PRO A 12 -8.10 1.05 -9.56
C PRO A 12 -9.19 1.89 -10.23
N ASN A 13 -8.86 2.64 -11.28
CA ASN A 13 -9.82 3.41 -12.07
C ASN A 13 -10.58 2.56 -13.11
N GLN A 14 -10.23 1.29 -13.29
CA GLN A 14 -10.86 0.39 -14.25
C GLN A 14 -12.06 -0.32 -13.61
N THR A 15 -13.16 -0.43 -14.35
CA THR A 15 -14.40 -1.06 -13.88
C THR A 15 -14.20 -2.51 -13.45
N ASP A 16 -13.41 -3.28 -14.19
CA ASP A 16 -13.13 -4.67 -13.87
C ASP A 16 -12.34 -4.81 -12.56
N TYR A 17 -11.40 -3.90 -12.31
CA TYR A 17 -10.68 -3.87 -11.03
C TYR A 17 -11.63 -3.58 -9.87
N GLN A 18 -12.49 -2.56 -10.02
CA GLN A 18 -13.45 -2.19 -8.99
C GLN A 18 -14.42 -3.33 -8.68
N LYS A 19 -14.91 -4.03 -9.71
CA LYS A 19 -15.76 -5.20 -9.52
C LYS A 19 -15.07 -6.30 -8.73
N ARG A 20 -13.83 -6.64 -9.07
CA ARG A 20 -13.06 -7.67 -8.37
C ARG A 20 -12.74 -7.30 -6.92
N ILE A 21 -12.47 -6.01 -6.64
CA ILE A 21 -12.31 -5.53 -5.25
C ILE A 21 -13.61 -5.70 -4.48
N THR A 22 -14.77 -5.41 -5.07
CA THR A 22 -16.07 -5.64 -4.42
C THR A 22 -16.27 -7.11 -4.09
N GLU A 23 -15.99 -8.02 -5.01
CA GLU A 23 -16.07 -9.47 -4.79
C GLU A 23 -15.14 -9.93 -3.65
N ILE A 24 -13.91 -9.40 -3.57
CA ILE A 24 -12.98 -9.69 -2.46
C ILE A 24 -13.57 -9.20 -1.13
N ILE A 25 -14.10 -7.97 -1.09
CA ILE A 25 -14.70 -7.40 0.12
C ILE A 25 -15.89 -8.25 0.58
N GLU A 26 -16.80 -8.61 -0.30
CA GLU A 26 -17.96 -9.45 0.02
C GLU A 26 -17.55 -10.79 0.62
N THR A 27 -16.53 -11.45 0.04
CA THR A 27 -16.00 -12.71 0.54
C THR A 27 -15.46 -12.60 1.97
N LEU A 28 -14.90 -11.44 2.35
CA LEU A 28 -14.34 -11.21 3.69
C LEU A 28 -15.37 -10.70 4.70
N VAL A 29 -16.33 -9.90 4.24
CA VAL A 29 -17.34 -9.30 5.13
C VAL A 29 -18.37 -10.34 5.60
N ILE A 30 -18.79 -11.25 4.75
CA ILE A 30 -19.82 -12.25 5.09
C ILE A 30 -19.46 -13.05 6.35
N PRO A 31 -18.26 -13.68 6.45
CA PRO A 31 -17.86 -14.38 7.67
C PRO A 31 -17.80 -13.49 8.91
N CYS A 32 -17.37 -12.21 8.75
CA CYS A 32 -17.33 -11.26 9.85
C CYS A 32 -18.73 -10.92 10.37
N MET A 33 -19.73 -10.85 9.48
CA MET A 33 -21.14 -10.59 9.86
C MET A 33 -21.82 -11.78 10.52
N GLU A 34 -21.39 -13.02 10.24
CA GLU A 34 -21.92 -14.24 10.81
C GLU A 34 -21.30 -14.57 12.18
N ALA A 35 -20.17 -13.98 12.52
CA ALA A 35 -19.47 -14.19 13.78
C ALA A 35 -20.01 -13.28 14.89
N ASP A 36 -19.97 -13.76 16.14
CA ASP A 36 -20.30 -12.95 17.32
C ASP A 36 -19.31 -11.78 17.51
N SER A 37 -18.08 -11.96 17.07
CA SER A 37 -17.01 -10.95 17.05
C SER A 37 -15.93 -11.32 16.04
N PHE A 38 -15.20 -10.35 15.54
CA PHE A 38 -14.08 -10.58 14.63
C PHE A 38 -12.92 -9.63 14.95
N ASP A 39 -11.71 -10.02 14.57
CA ASP A 39 -10.53 -9.17 14.65
C ASP A 39 -10.44 -8.33 13.36
N ALA A 40 -10.68 -7.03 13.48
CA ALA A 40 -10.67 -6.11 12.34
C ALA A 40 -9.35 -6.12 11.55
N VAL A 41 -8.23 -6.43 12.19
CA VAL A 41 -6.92 -6.52 11.54
C VAL A 41 -6.73 -7.87 10.84
N ASN A 42 -6.87 -8.96 11.59
CA ASN A 42 -6.48 -10.29 11.10
C ASN A 42 -7.57 -10.93 10.24
N ASP A 43 -8.85 -10.70 10.53
CA ASP A 43 -9.96 -11.33 9.81
C ASP A 43 -10.41 -10.48 8.61
N PHE A 44 -10.11 -9.18 8.58
CA PHE A 44 -10.58 -8.29 7.51
C PHE A 44 -9.47 -7.46 6.85
N ALA A 45 -8.82 -6.52 7.57
CA ALA A 45 -7.96 -5.52 6.93
C ALA A 45 -6.70 -6.11 6.28
N LEU A 46 -6.03 -7.04 6.92
CA LEU A 46 -4.83 -7.70 6.38
C LEU A 46 -5.17 -8.62 5.18
N PRO A 47 -6.19 -9.48 5.22
CA PRO A 47 -6.61 -10.24 4.05
C PRO A 47 -7.06 -9.36 2.88
N LEU A 48 -7.88 -8.34 3.14
CA LEU A 48 -8.32 -7.40 2.10
C LEU A 48 -7.14 -6.69 1.45
N GLN A 49 -6.24 -6.12 2.24
CA GLN A 49 -5.06 -5.44 1.73
C GLN A 49 -4.19 -6.38 0.89
N SER A 50 -3.92 -7.60 1.36
CA SER A 50 -3.05 -8.54 0.66
C SER A 50 -3.63 -8.98 -0.68
N ARG A 51 -4.93 -9.32 -0.73
CA ARG A 51 -5.63 -9.67 -1.98
C ARG A 51 -5.76 -8.49 -2.93
N ALA A 52 -6.08 -7.30 -2.41
CA ALA A 52 -6.14 -6.08 -3.21
C ALA A 52 -4.77 -5.72 -3.82
N LEU A 53 -3.68 -5.92 -3.08
CA LEU A 53 -2.33 -5.70 -3.58
C LEU A 53 -1.97 -6.72 -4.67
N ALA A 54 -2.30 -8.01 -4.49
CA ALA A 54 -2.09 -9.02 -5.53
C ALA A 54 -2.84 -8.64 -6.83
N LEU A 55 -4.09 -8.23 -6.70
CA LEU A 55 -4.89 -7.75 -7.83
C LEU A 55 -4.27 -6.51 -8.49
N LEU A 56 -3.81 -5.51 -7.71
CA LEU A 56 -3.17 -4.31 -8.22
C LEU A 56 -1.90 -4.65 -9.02
N LEU A 57 -1.09 -5.55 -8.50
CA LEU A 57 0.17 -5.96 -9.13
C LEU A 57 -0.03 -7.00 -10.25
N ASN A 58 -1.27 -7.43 -10.49
CA ASN A 58 -1.68 -8.48 -11.43
C ASN A 58 -0.93 -9.79 -11.18
N LEU A 59 -0.95 -10.24 -9.94
CA LEU A 59 -0.37 -11.50 -9.48
C LEU A 59 -1.49 -12.49 -9.15
N PRO A 60 -1.21 -13.80 -9.18
CA PRO A 60 -2.16 -14.81 -8.72
C PRO A 60 -2.63 -14.52 -7.29
N GLU A 61 -3.90 -14.78 -7.01
CA GLU A 61 -4.48 -14.52 -5.68
C GLU A 61 -3.79 -15.36 -4.59
N GLU A 62 -3.31 -16.54 -4.94
CA GLU A 62 -2.59 -17.46 -4.06
C GLU A 62 -1.31 -16.84 -3.47
N GLU A 63 -0.69 -15.89 -4.15
CA GLU A 63 0.46 -15.14 -3.64
C GLU A 63 0.10 -14.32 -2.40
N SER A 64 -1.15 -13.83 -2.32
CA SER A 64 -1.64 -13.08 -1.16
C SER A 64 -1.68 -13.90 0.12
N GLU A 65 -1.89 -15.21 0.03
CA GLU A 65 -1.93 -16.11 1.20
C GLU A 65 -0.56 -16.17 1.92
N LEU A 66 0.54 -16.10 1.17
CA LEU A 66 1.86 -15.97 1.74
C LEU A 66 2.02 -14.63 2.48
N TRP A 67 1.53 -13.54 1.88
CA TRP A 67 1.66 -12.21 2.47
C TRP A 67 0.78 -12.04 3.72
N ILE A 68 -0.37 -12.70 3.78
CA ILE A 68 -1.21 -12.77 4.98
C ILE A 68 -0.44 -13.47 6.10
N LYS A 69 0.27 -14.58 5.82
CA LYS A 69 1.08 -15.31 6.80
C LYS A 69 2.25 -14.50 7.35
N TRP A 70 2.80 -13.55 6.59
CA TRP A 70 3.82 -12.62 7.11
C TRP A 70 3.29 -11.69 8.21
N GLY A 71 1.96 -11.52 8.32
CA GLY A 71 1.36 -10.59 9.26
C GLY A 71 1.63 -9.12 8.92
N VAL A 72 1.25 -8.24 9.83
CA VAL A 72 1.32 -6.77 9.60
C VAL A 72 2.73 -6.18 9.72
N HIS A 73 3.70 -6.91 10.26
CA HIS A 73 5.01 -6.35 10.65
C HIS A 73 6.20 -6.85 9.82
N VAL A 74 5.96 -7.54 8.71
CA VAL A 74 7.03 -8.14 7.87
C VAL A 74 8.18 -7.19 7.56
N LEU A 75 7.91 -5.90 7.35
CA LEU A 75 8.92 -4.89 7.08
C LEU A 75 9.73 -4.46 8.31
N ARG A 76 9.25 -4.79 9.51
CA ARG A 76 9.86 -4.40 10.79
C ARG A 76 10.50 -5.57 11.53
N GLU A 77 10.19 -6.79 11.12
CA GLU A 77 10.74 -8.01 11.71
C GLU A 77 12.21 -8.21 11.36
N GLY A 78 12.94 -8.81 12.28
CA GLY A 78 14.38 -8.99 12.18
C GLY A 78 15.18 -7.87 12.82
N ASN A 79 16.50 -8.07 12.92
CA ASN A 79 17.45 -7.15 13.52
C ASN A 79 18.40 -6.57 12.45
N GLY A 80 18.59 -5.26 12.45
CA GLY A 80 19.51 -4.58 11.54
C GLY A 80 19.28 -4.94 10.08
N SER A 81 20.27 -5.54 9.40
CA SER A 81 20.22 -5.93 7.99
C SER A 81 19.26 -7.07 7.64
N SER A 82 18.67 -7.74 8.65
CA SER A 82 17.70 -8.81 8.39
C SER A 82 16.25 -8.30 8.30
N LYS A 83 15.99 -7.02 8.57
CA LYS A 83 14.65 -6.45 8.47
C LYS A 83 14.13 -6.52 7.04
N GLY A 84 12.91 -7.06 6.89
CA GLY A 84 12.25 -7.19 5.59
C GLY A 84 12.89 -8.21 4.63
N ARG A 85 13.83 -9.04 5.10
CA ARG A 85 14.54 -10.01 4.25
C ARG A 85 13.59 -11.01 3.61
N GLU A 86 12.59 -11.48 4.31
CA GLU A 86 11.63 -12.46 3.80
C GLU A 86 10.88 -11.90 2.58
N MET A 87 10.43 -10.65 2.65
CA MET A 87 9.81 -9.97 1.53
C MET A 87 10.80 -9.73 0.38
N GLU A 88 12.05 -9.37 0.68
CA GLU A 88 13.07 -9.17 -0.33
C GLU A 88 13.40 -10.46 -1.08
N ASP A 89 13.52 -11.58 -0.38
CA ASP A 89 13.78 -12.90 -0.96
C ASP A 89 12.59 -13.38 -1.79
N TYR A 90 11.35 -13.08 -1.34
CA TYR A 90 10.16 -13.26 -2.14
C TYR A 90 10.23 -12.46 -3.46
N CYS A 91 10.53 -11.17 -3.40
CA CYS A 91 10.63 -10.33 -4.60
C CYS A 91 11.67 -10.87 -5.59
N LYS A 92 12.84 -11.30 -5.12
CA LYS A 92 13.86 -11.92 -5.97
C LYS A 92 13.32 -13.17 -6.68
N THR A 93 12.62 -14.02 -5.96
CA THR A 93 11.98 -15.23 -6.51
C THR A 93 10.89 -14.88 -7.51
N ALA A 94 10.07 -13.86 -7.20
CA ALA A 94 8.99 -13.39 -8.06
C ALA A 94 9.50 -12.85 -9.41
N PHE A 95 10.65 -12.17 -9.45
CA PHE A 95 11.28 -11.76 -10.70
C PHE A 95 11.64 -12.94 -11.59
N LEU A 96 12.09 -14.06 -11.01
CA LEU A 96 12.43 -15.28 -11.77
C LEU A 96 11.19 -16.00 -12.34
N LYS A 97 10.08 -15.96 -11.58
CA LYS A 97 8.81 -16.63 -11.95
C LYS A 97 7.86 -15.73 -12.73
N SER A 98 8.17 -14.47 -12.93
CA SER A 98 7.22 -13.48 -13.45
C SER A 98 6.58 -13.84 -14.78
N SER A 99 7.29 -14.55 -15.68
CA SER A 99 6.77 -15.01 -16.96
C SER A 99 5.69 -16.09 -16.84
N GLU A 100 5.65 -16.82 -15.72
CA GLU A 100 4.61 -17.82 -15.45
C GLU A 100 3.24 -17.16 -15.17
N TRP A 101 3.26 -15.90 -14.73
CA TRP A 101 2.08 -15.08 -14.39
C TRP A 101 1.62 -14.16 -15.53
N GLY A 102 2.25 -14.26 -16.71
CA GLY A 102 1.98 -13.42 -17.87
C GLY A 102 2.81 -12.13 -17.90
N ASP A 103 2.68 -11.37 -18.97
CA ASP A 103 3.55 -10.22 -19.23
C ASP A 103 3.09 -8.91 -18.55
N ASP A 104 1.85 -8.86 -18.04
CA ASP A 104 1.21 -7.66 -17.49
C ASP A 104 1.21 -7.62 -15.95
N ASN A 105 2.11 -8.35 -15.28
CA ASN A 105 2.33 -8.22 -13.83
C ASN A 105 3.50 -7.28 -13.53
N LEU A 106 3.57 -6.78 -12.29
CA LEU A 106 4.61 -5.85 -11.86
C LEU A 106 6.02 -6.37 -12.20
N PHE A 107 6.34 -7.60 -11.89
CA PHE A 107 7.68 -8.16 -12.02
C PHE A 107 8.08 -8.34 -13.50
N SER A 108 7.15 -8.80 -14.35
CA SER A 108 7.37 -8.86 -15.80
C SER A 108 7.59 -7.48 -16.40
N ILE A 109 6.75 -6.51 -16.06
CA ILE A 109 6.91 -5.13 -16.53
C ILE A 109 8.27 -4.57 -16.13
N LEU A 110 8.71 -4.77 -14.89
CA LEU A 110 10.02 -4.29 -14.42
C LEU A 110 11.19 -5.03 -15.09
N ASN A 111 11.05 -6.31 -15.40
CA ASN A 111 12.08 -7.07 -16.12
C ASN A 111 12.36 -6.54 -17.53
N HIS A 112 11.34 -5.97 -18.17
CA HIS A 112 11.46 -5.41 -19.52
C HIS A 112 11.57 -3.88 -19.54
N ALA A 113 11.47 -3.23 -18.37
CA ALA A 113 11.48 -1.78 -18.28
C ALA A 113 12.88 -1.21 -18.57
N SER A 114 12.88 -0.05 -19.24
CA SER A 114 14.09 0.71 -19.51
C SER A 114 14.02 2.11 -18.93
N PHE A 115 15.18 2.62 -18.53
CA PHE A 115 15.34 3.98 -18.05
C PHE A 115 16.63 4.59 -18.64
N GLN A 116 16.52 5.77 -19.24
CA GLN A 116 17.65 6.45 -19.89
C GLN A 116 18.38 5.58 -20.93
N GLY A 117 17.63 4.82 -21.73
CA GLY A 117 18.18 4.01 -22.84
C GLY A 117 18.81 2.68 -22.44
N ARG A 118 18.70 2.25 -21.17
CA ARG A 118 19.16 0.93 -20.69
C ARG A 118 18.06 0.22 -19.91
N LEU A 119 18.14 -1.10 -19.82
CA LEU A 119 17.29 -1.88 -18.92
C LEU A 119 17.55 -1.48 -17.45
N LEU A 120 16.55 -1.66 -16.60
CA LEU A 120 16.71 -1.51 -15.15
C LEU A 120 17.72 -2.55 -14.64
N THR A 121 18.56 -2.14 -13.69
CA THR A 121 19.39 -3.07 -12.93
C THR A 121 18.56 -3.88 -11.95
N ASP A 122 19.08 -5.00 -11.44
CA ASP A 122 18.37 -5.82 -10.45
C ASP A 122 18.09 -5.04 -9.16
N ASP A 123 19.00 -4.18 -8.73
CA ASP A 123 18.79 -3.31 -7.58
C ASP A 123 17.67 -2.29 -7.82
N GLU A 124 17.58 -1.72 -9.03
CA GLU A 124 16.49 -0.80 -9.38
C GLU A 124 15.15 -1.53 -9.43
N LYS A 125 15.08 -2.72 -10.03
CA LYS A 125 13.88 -3.57 -10.05
C LYS A 125 13.43 -3.93 -8.64
N LEU A 126 14.36 -4.37 -7.79
CA LEU A 126 14.09 -4.71 -6.39
C LEU A 126 13.62 -3.48 -5.60
N GLY A 127 14.21 -2.31 -5.86
CA GLY A 127 13.78 -1.04 -5.27
C GLY A 127 12.33 -0.67 -5.61
N PHE A 128 11.90 -0.89 -6.86
CA PHE A 128 10.49 -0.72 -7.26
C PHE A 128 9.55 -1.68 -6.53
N ALA A 129 9.90 -2.98 -6.49
CA ALA A 129 9.11 -3.99 -5.82
C ALA A 129 8.98 -3.69 -4.32
N ASN A 130 10.10 -3.42 -3.64
CA ASN A 130 10.12 -3.04 -2.23
C ASN A 130 9.24 -1.81 -1.94
N LEU A 131 9.28 -0.80 -2.82
CA LEU A 131 8.46 0.40 -2.66
C LEU A 131 6.96 0.09 -2.84
N ALA A 132 6.60 -0.77 -3.79
CA ALA A 132 5.21 -1.18 -4.00
C ALA A 132 4.64 -1.91 -2.77
N PHE A 133 5.40 -2.83 -2.19
CA PHE A 133 5.02 -3.54 -0.97
C PHE A 133 5.01 -2.63 0.25
N ALA A 134 6.04 -1.82 0.45
CA ALA A 134 6.13 -0.92 1.60
C ALA A 134 5.01 0.15 1.60
N GLY A 135 4.69 0.69 0.42
CA GLY A 135 3.61 1.67 0.27
C GLY A 135 2.21 1.06 0.32
N GLY A 136 2.06 -0.19 -0.14
CA GLY A 136 0.77 -0.85 -0.32
C GLY A 136 0.30 -1.70 0.87
N ARG A 137 1.05 -1.82 1.95
CA ARG A 137 0.69 -2.69 3.09
C ARG A 137 0.21 -1.92 4.31
N ASP A 138 1.14 -1.53 5.16
CA ASP A 138 0.86 -0.99 6.50
C ASP A 138 -0.08 0.22 6.46
N THR A 139 0.09 1.09 5.47
CA THR A 139 -0.74 2.29 5.31
C THR A 139 -2.20 1.96 5.02
N VAL A 140 -2.44 0.96 4.18
CA VAL A 140 -3.80 0.51 3.82
C VAL A 140 -4.46 -0.16 5.01
N ILE A 141 -3.76 -1.11 5.68
CA ILE A 141 -4.27 -1.79 6.87
C ILE A 141 -4.64 -0.78 7.95
N ASN A 142 -3.73 0.15 8.26
CA ASN A 142 -3.96 1.17 9.29
C ASN A 142 -5.16 2.07 8.94
N THR A 143 -5.30 2.50 7.69
CA THR A 143 -6.45 3.31 7.26
C THR A 143 -7.75 2.55 7.42
N LEU A 144 -7.82 1.29 6.97
CA LEU A 144 -9.00 0.45 7.12
C LEU A 144 -9.39 0.27 8.59
N CYS A 145 -8.41 0.02 9.47
CA CYS A 145 -8.68 -0.12 10.90
C CYS A 145 -9.19 1.19 11.53
N VAL A 146 -8.66 2.35 11.12
CA VAL A 146 -9.16 3.65 11.58
C VAL A 146 -10.59 3.90 11.11
N VAL A 147 -10.93 3.55 9.88
CA VAL A 147 -12.29 3.67 9.32
C VAL A 147 -13.27 2.79 10.10
N LEU A 148 -12.90 1.52 10.33
CA LEU A 148 -13.75 0.60 11.09
C LEU A 148 -13.96 1.07 12.54
N ALA A 149 -12.91 1.52 13.22
CA ALA A 149 -12.99 2.06 14.56
C ALA A 149 -13.87 3.32 14.61
N HIS A 150 -13.71 4.23 13.63
CA HIS A 150 -14.55 5.42 13.54
C HIS A 150 -16.03 5.06 13.43
N PHE A 151 -16.41 4.13 12.55
CA PHE A 151 -17.81 3.73 12.41
C PHE A 151 -18.35 2.96 13.62
N ALA A 152 -17.52 2.22 14.33
CA ALA A 152 -17.93 1.58 15.60
C ALA A 152 -18.30 2.61 16.65
N ASP A 153 -17.55 3.73 16.73
CA ASP A 153 -17.81 4.81 17.68
C ASP A 153 -18.86 5.81 17.17
N ASN A 154 -19.04 5.94 15.85
CA ASN A 154 -19.87 6.96 15.19
C ASN A 154 -20.81 6.32 14.16
N ASN A 155 -21.71 5.46 14.61
CA ASN A 155 -22.64 4.74 13.73
C ASN A 155 -23.51 5.65 12.85
N GLN A 156 -23.78 6.88 13.30
CA GLN A 156 -24.53 7.88 12.52
C GLN A 156 -23.82 8.26 11.21
N ASP A 157 -22.49 8.29 11.20
CA ASP A 157 -21.72 8.59 9.98
C ASP A 157 -21.79 7.43 8.98
N PHE A 158 -21.79 6.19 9.49
CA PHE A 158 -22.03 5.01 8.66
C PHE A 158 -23.42 5.05 8.02
N VAL A 159 -24.46 5.31 8.81
CA VAL A 159 -25.84 5.43 8.29
C VAL A 159 -25.93 6.53 7.25
N ARG A 160 -25.35 7.69 7.52
CA ARG A 160 -25.32 8.80 6.57
C ARG A 160 -24.67 8.43 5.22
N LEU A 161 -23.53 7.77 5.23
CA LEU A 161 -22.86 7.33 3.99
C LEU A 161 -23.67 6.25 3.25
N SER A 162 -24.47 5.45 3.96
CA SER A 162 -25.37 4.48 3.34
C SER A 162 -26.57 5.14 2.68
N GLU A 163 -27.04 6.27 3.22
CA GLU A 163 -28.17 7.06 2.67
C GLU A 163 -27.74 8.06 1.59
N GLU A 164 -26.49 8.55 1.65
CA GLU A 164 -25.92 9.54 0.74
C GLU A 164 -24.63 8.95 0.05
N PRO A 165 -24.77 7.96 -0.86
CA PRO A 165 -23.61 7.27 -1.45
C PRO A 165 -22.66 8.17 -2.25
N GLU A 166 -23.14 9.32 -2.73
CA GLU A 166 -22.31 10.34 -3.40
C GLU A 166 -21.25 10.94 -2.51
N LEU A 167 -21.38 10.84 -1.18
CA LEU A 167 -20.39 11.31 -0.22
C LEU A 167 -19.21 10.33 -0.03
N ILE A 168 -19.33 9.06 -0.46
CA ILE A 168 -18.34 8.01 -0.19
C ILE A 168 -16.94 8.42 -0.68
N ASN A 169 -16.83 8.98 -1.88
CA ASN A 169 -15.53 9.39 -2.41
C ASN A 169 -14.90 10.51 -1.56
N CYS A 170 -15.68 11.50 -1.18
CA CYS A 170 -15.21 12.60 -0.33
C CYS A 170 -14.85 12.12 1.08
N ALA A 171 -15.65 11.22 1.64
CA ALA A 171 -15.39 10.59 2.93
C ALA A 171 -14.11 9.75 2.89
N GLY A 172 -13.83 9.04 1.79
CA GLY A 172 -12.59 8.29 1.60
C GLY A 172 -11.35 9.18 1.70
N GLU A 173 -11.34 10.32 1.02
CA GLU A 173 -10.25 11.29 1.09
C GLU A 173 -10.11 11.87 2.51
N GLU A 174 -11.21 12.17 3.18
CA GLU A 174 -11.21 12.65 4.56
C GLU A 174 -10.70 11.61 5.55
N PHE A 175 -11.06 10.34 5.38
CA PHE A 175 -10.49 9.26 6.20
C PHE A 175 -8.98 9.11 6.02
N ILE A 176 -8.47 9.24 4.79
CA ILE A 176 -7.01 9.21 4.55
C ILE A 176 -6.33 10.40 5.23
N ARG A 177 -6.90 11.61 5.13
CA ARG A 177 -6.42 12.79 5.82
C ARG A 177 -6.40 12.60 7.33
N PHE A 178 -7.51 12.15 7.91
CA PHE A 178 -7.69 11.93 9.35
C PHE A 178 -6.78 10.81 9.87
N ALA A 179 -6.73 9.67 9.22
CA ALA A 179 -5.88 8.55 9.62
C ALA A 179 -4.39 8.88 9.53
N THR A 180 -4.01 9.70 8.58
CA THR A 180 -2.59 10.02 8.28
C THR A 180 -1.68 8.79 8.43
N PRO A 181 -1.89 7.71 7.65
CA PRO A 181 -1.26 6.41 7.88
C PRO A 181 0.27 6.46 7.77
N LEU A 182 0.80 7.47 7.10
CA LEU A 182 2.22 7.82 7.07
C LEU A 182 2.40 9.19 7.74
N THR A 183 2.77 9.20 9.02
CA THR A 183 2.83 10.42 9.82
C THR A 183 3.95 11.38 9.40
N HIS A 184 5.08 10.84 8.92
CA HIS A 184 6.21 11.64 8.45
C HIS A 184 7.08 10.85 7.47
N ILE A 185 7.82 11.55 6.63
CA ILE A 185 8.76 10.96 5.67
C ILE A 185 10.07 11.74 5.64
N GLY A 186 11.18 11.01 5.61
CA GLY A 186 12.52 11.61 5.51
C GLY A 186 12.84 12.10 4.09
N ARG A 187 13.54 13.21 4.01
CA ARG A 187 14.19 13.70 2.79
C ARG A 187 15.63 14.05 3.09
N LYS A 188 16.49 13.96 2.08
CA LYS A 188 17.89 14.36 2.15
C LYS A 188 18.10 15.53 1.21
N CYS A 189 18.58 16.65 1.75
CA CYS A 189 18.86 17.82 0.94
C CYS A 189 20.23 17.65 0.23
N PRO A 190 20.31 17.68 -1.11
CA PRO A 190 21.57 17.48 -1.81
C PRO A 190 22.49 18.71 -1.82
N ILE A 191 21.97 19.90 -1.50
CA ILE A 191 22.68 21.18 -1.48
C ILE A 191 22.36 21.96 -0.21
N ASP A 192 23.20 22.90 0.15
CA ASP A 192 22.90 23.88 1.22
C ASP A 192 21.66 24.68 0.83
N SER A 193 20.70 24.78 1.74
CA SER A 193 19.41 25.43 1.49
C SER A 193 18.94 26.20 2.70
N ASP A 194 18.14 27.23 2.48
CA ASP A 194 17.40 27.93 3.54
C ASP A 194 15.94 27.49 3.50
N VAL A 195 15.41 27.06 4.64
CA VAL A 195 14.01 26.69 4.82
C VAL A 195 13.42 27.57 5.92
N HIS A 196 12.72 28.62 5.54
CA HIS A 196 12.10 29.57 6.46
C HIS A 196 13.10 30.18 7.48
N GLY A 197 14.32 30.54 7.03
CA GLY A 197 15.37 31.08 7.88
C GLY A 197 16.23 30.05 8.62
N VAL A 198 15.93 28.77 8.48
CA VAL A 198 16.73 27.68 9.04
C VAL A 198 17.69 27.15 7.99
N GLN A 199 18.98 27.19 8.27
CA GLN A 199 20.02 26.71 7.38
C GLN A 199 20.10 25.19 7.42
N VAL A 200 19.80 24.52 6.29
CA VAL A 200 19.90 23.07 6.09
C VAL A 200 21.14 22.80 5.26
N LYS A 201 22.08 22.03 5.83
CA LYS A 201 23.32 21.67 5.13
C LYS A 201 23.13 20.56 4.13
N ALA A 202 23.94 20.54 3.09
CA ALA A 202 23.99 19.47 2.11
C ALA A 202 24.10 18.10 2.81
N ASN A 203 23.29 17.16 2.36
CA ASN A 203 23.16 15.81 2.92
C ASN A 203 22.54 15.71 4.33
N GLN A 204 22.08 16.80 4.91
CA GLN A 204 21.29 16.75 6.15
C GLN A 204 19.91 16.13 5.90
N LEU A 205 19.45 15.35 6.88
CA LEU A 205 18.11 14.77 6.86
C LEU A 205 17.06 15.79 7.30
N ILE A 206 15.95 15.82 6.56
CA ILE A 206 14.76 16.62 6.85
C ILE A 206 13.60 15.65 7.03
N SER A 207 12.77 15.87 8.04
CA SER A 207 11.50 15.14 8.22
C SER A 207 10.34 16.03 7.78
N LEU A 208 9.54 15.54 6.84
CA LEU A 208 8.28 16.16 6.43
C LEU A 208 7.16 15.52 7.26
N SER A 209 6.48 16.33 8.08
CA SER A 209 5.38 15.87 8.93
C SER A 209 4.04 16.00 8.19
N TRP A 210 3.55 14.89 7.64
CA TRP A 210 2.22 14.81 7.04
C TRP A 210 1.12 14.99 8.09
N ALA A 211 1.33 14.44 9.29
CA ALA A 211 0.37 14.59 10.38
C ALA A 211 0.13 16.07 10.71
N SER A 212 1.20 16.88 10.81
CA SER A 212 1.06 18.32 11.02
C SER A 212 0.29 18.99 9.88
N ALA A 213 0.68 18.71 8.63
CA ALA A 213 0.06 19.34 7.47
C ALA A 213 -1.43 18.94 7.28
N ASN A 214 -1.83 17.75 7.70
CA ASN A 214 -3.21 17.29 7.59
C ASN A 214 -4.15 17.88 8.65
N PHE A 215 -3.60 18.46 9.73
CA PHE A 215 -4.36 19.06 10.83
C PHE A 215 -4.08 20.56 11.03
N ASP A 216 -3.42 21.19 10.06
CA ASP A 216 -3.08 22.62 10.08
C ASP A 216 -4.26 23.52 9.66
#